data_28a2babc0b6bf06b2d380260f356f9d7
#
_entry.id   28a2babc0b6bf06b2d380260f356f9d7
#
_cell.length_a   1.000
_cell.length_b   1.000
_cell.length_c   1.000
_cell.angle_alpha   90.00
_cell.angle_beta   90.00
_cell.angle_gamma   90.00
#
_symmetry.space_group_name_H-M   'P 1'
#
loop_
_entity.id
_entity.type
_entity.pdbx_description
1 polymer ?
#
loop_
_entity_poly.entity_id
_entity_poly.type
_entity_poly.pdbx_seq_one_letter_code
_entity_poly.pdbx_strand_id
1 'polypeptide(L)'
;SQYGVLIDAGMLRNFAQTNATEVRDLLSIKLFVYIVVLGVLPSLLLWKTKIDYRRWHRELLSKVLVTFASVVVIGGVALINYQGLSSLFRNHHELRLMVVPSNYLGASAGYLREQVASAHQPFVKLGEDARRNPAWQAHGRKSLTVLVVGESARAENFGILGYSRDTTPQLSKEDGLIAYTDVHSCGTETAVSVPCMFSNMGRKDYSASTAKNEEGLLDVLKHAGIDVIWRDNQSGCKGTCDRVTLQDVSNLKDPALCANSECRDEILLQGLQHFIDTLDKDTVLVLHQLGSHGPEYFKRYPKEYERF
;
A
#
# COMPACT_ATOMS: atom_id res chain seq x y z
N SER A 1 -5.06 -3.40 19.13
CA SER A 1 -4.97 -4.31 17.99
C SER A 1 -3.66 -5.09 18.05
N GLN A 2 -3.60 -6.29 17.51
CA GLN A 2 -2.39 -7.13 17.53
C GLN A 2 -1.25 -6.51 16.69
N TYR A 3 -1.60 -5.73 15.69
CA TYR A 3 -0.66 -5.11 14.75
C TYR A 3 -0.45 -3.62 15.01
N GLY A 4 -1.03 -3.04 16.07
CA GLY A 4 -0.91 -1.61 16.38
C GLY A 4 -1.57 -0.68 15.36
N VAL A 5 -2.29 -1.22 14.38
CA VAL A 5 -2.91 -0.46 13.28
C VAL A 5 -4.31 0.01 13.66
N LEU A 6 -4.62 1.26 13.35
CA LEU A 6 -5.96 1.84 13.48
C LEU A 6 -6.70 1.69 12.15
N ILE A 7 -8.02 1.51 12.23
CA ILE A 7 -8.84 1.37 11.02
C ILE A 7 -9.27 2.75 10.55
N ASP A 8 -8.64 3.19 9.47
CA ASP A 8 -8.93 4.42 8.76
C ASP A 8 -9.25 4.15 7.27
N ALA A 9 -9.39 5.20 6.45
CA ALA A 9 -9.67 5.06 5.03
C ALA A 9 -8.51 4.41 4.26
N GLY A 10 -7.25 4.64 4.68
CA GLY A 10 -6.06 3.98 4.12
C GLY A 10 -6.09 2.47 4.35
N MET A 11 -6.40 2.04 5.58
CA MET A 11 -6.54 0.62 5.90
C MET A 11 -7.65 -0.06 5.09
N LEU A 12 -8.78 0.63 4.83
CA LEU A 12 -9.84 0.09 3.96
C LEU A 12 -9.39 0.00 2.50
N ARG A 13 -8.59 0.95 2.02
CA ARG A 13 -7.97 0.88 0.69
C ARG A 13 -7.04 -0.33 0.58
N ASN A 14 -6.18 -0.54 1.56
CA ASN A 14 -5.31 -1.71 1.62
C ASN A 14 -6.11 -3.00 1.60
N PHE A 15 -7.15 -3.09 2.44
CA PHE A 15 -8.03 -4.25 2.45
C PHE A 15 -8.66 -4.54 1.08
N ALA A 16 -9.12 -3.50 0.38
CA ALA A 16 -9.71 -3.63 -0.95
C ALA A 16 -8.69 -4.04 -2.03
N GLN A 17 -7.39 -3.82 -1.80
CA GLN A 17 -6.30 -4.15 -2.74
C GLN A 17 -5.48 -5.37 -2.30
N THR A 18 -5.81 -5.98 -1.17
CA THR A 18 -5.17 -7.19 -0.65
C THR A 18 -5.59 -8.40 -1.48
N ASN A 19 -4.64 -9.22 -1.87
CA ASN A 19 -4.90 -10.45 -2.62
C ASN A 19 -5.20 -11.64 -1.69
N ALA A 20 -5.68 -12.75 -2.28
CA ALA A 20 -6.08 -13.93 -1.51
C ALA A 20 -4.91 -14.61 -0.76
N THR A 21 -3.68 -14.49 -1.27
CA THR A 21 -2.48 -15.06 -0.64
C THR A 21 -2.13 -14.30 0.62
N GLU A 22 -2.10 -12.96 0.56
CA GLU A 22 -1.89 -12.10 1.72
C GLU A 22 -2.95 -12.31 2.81
N VAL A 23 -4.23 -12.47 2.41
CA VAL A 23 -5.31 -12.79 3.37
C VAL A 23 -5.03 -14.12 4.07
N ARG A 24 -4.57 -15.14 3.33
CA ARG A 24 -4.26 -16.46 3.90
C ARG A 24 -3.13 -16.40 4.92
N ASP A 25 -2.08 -15.62 4.66
CA ASP A 25 -0.94 -15.43 5.56
C ASP A 25 -1.31 -14.72 6.87
N LEU A 26 -2.39 -13.91 6.84
CA LEU A 26 -2.92 -13.25 8.03
C LEU A 26 -3.87 -14.14 8.86
N LEU A 27 -4.34 -15.27 8.30
CA LEU A 27 -5.20 -16.21 9.04
C LEU A 27 -4.39 -16.95 10.11
N SER A 28 -4.81 -16.83 11.34
CA SER A 28 -4.18 -17.50 12.48
C SER A 28 -5.21 -18.19 13.37
N ILE A 29 -4.78 -19.24 14.07
CA ILE A 29 -5.62 -19.90 15.08
C ILE A 29 -6.11 -18.88 16.11
N LYS A 30 -5.26 -17.92 16.47
CA LYS A 30 -5.61 -16.85 17.42
C LYS A 30 -6.76 -15.98 16.91
N LEU A 31 -6.76 -15.60 15.62
CA LEU A 31 -7.87 -14.86 15.01
C LEU A 31 -9.16 -15.68 15.06
N PHE A 32 -9.10 -16.96 14.74
CA PHE A 32 -10.25 -17.86 14.82
C PHE A 32 -10.82 -17.94 16.24
N VAL A 33 -9.96 -18.09 17.25
CA VAL A 33 -10.37 -18.10 18.66
C VAL A 33 -11.07 -16.78 19.03
N TYR A 34 -10.55 -15.63 18.62
CA TYR A 34 -11.22 -14.34 18.87
C TYR A 34 -12.60 -14.25 18.23
N ILE A 35 -12.74 -14.69 16.98
CA ILE A 35 -14.03 -14.70 16.29
C ILE A 35 -15.04 -15.60 17.05
N VAL A 36 -14.62 -16.78 17.46
CA VAL A 36 -15.49 -17.71 18.20
C VAL A 36 -15.85 -17.14 19.57
N VAL A 37 -14.87 -16.72 20.36
CA VAL A 37 -15.09 -16.30 21.76
C VAL A 37 -15.82 -14.96 21.86
N LEU A 38 -15.46 -13.98 21.00
CA LEU A 38 -16.00 -12.62 21.09
C LEU A 38 -17.17 -12.38 20.13
N GLY A 39 -17.32 -13.20 19.10
CA GLY A 39 -18.41 -13.09 18.12
C GLY A 39 -19.46 -14.19 18.26
N VAL A 40 -19.07 -15.45 17.99
CA VAL A 40 -20.02 -16.56 17.87
C VAL A 40 -20.68 -16.89 19.22
N LEU A 41 -19.90 -17.03 20.30
CA LEU A 41 -20.43 -17.40 21.62
C LEU A 41 -21.42 -16.36 22.18
N PRO A 42 -21.11 -15.04 22.19
CA PRO A 42 -22.07 -14.02 22.62
C PRO A 42 -23.33 -14.01 21.74
N SER A 43 -23.18 -14.18 20.44
CA SER A 43 -24.31 -14.21 19.50
C SER A 43 -25.23 -15.42 19.77
N LEU A 44 -24.67 -16.59 20.04
CA LEU A 44 -25.43 -17.77 20.43
C LEU A 44 -26.16 -17.61 21.77
N LEU A 45 -25.51 -16.95 22.74
CA LEU A 45 -26.13 -16.61 24.01
C LEU A 45 -27.32 -15.66 23.83
N LEU A 46 -27.14 -14.61 23.04
CA LEU A 46 -28.22 -13.68 22.71
C LEU A 46 -29.37 -14.36 21.97
N TRP A 47 -29.06 -15.27 21.03
CA TRP A 47 -30.08 -16.02 20.30
C TRP A 47 -30.92 -16.93 21.17
N LYS A 48 -30.33 -17.49 22.24
CA LYS A 48 -31.02 -18.33 23.21
C LYS A 48 -31.87 -17.54 24.23
N THR A 49 -31.65 -16.23 24.34
CA THR A 49 -32.41 -15.38 25.26
C THR A 49 -33.80 -15.07 24.68
N LYS A 50 -34.85 -15.29 25.47
CA LYS A 50 -36.19 -14.84 25.07
C LYS A 50 -36.27 -13.34 25.22
N ILE A 51 -36.43 -12.63 24.10
CA ILE A 51 -36.60 -11.19 24.12
C ILE A 51 -38.09 -10.90 23.92
N ASP A 52 -38.74 -10.37 24.93
CA ASP A 52 -40.13 -9.94 24.85
C ASP A 52 -40.20 -8.52 24.26
N TYR A 53 -40.63 -8.43 23.03
CA TYR A 53 -40.80 -7.15 22.36
C TYR A 53 -42.16 -6.54 22.68
N ARG A 54 -42.17 -5.24 23.04
CA ARG A 54 -43.38 -4.45 23.15
C ARG A 54 -43.98 -4.19 21.77
N ARG A 55 -45.19 -3.60 21.69
CA ARG A 55 -45.76 -3.16 20.41
C ARG A 55 -44.75 -2.24 19.71
N TRP A 56 -44.54 -2.43 18.41
CA TRP A 56 -43.46 -1.82 17.62
C TRP A 56 -43.34 -0.29 17.80
N HIS A 57 -44.48 0.45 17.89
CA HIS A 57 -44.48 1.90 18.06
C HIS A 57 -43.99 2.34 19.46
N ARG A 58 -44.33 1.58 20.52
CA ARG A 58 -43.79 1.82 21.86
C ARG A 58 -42.32 1.53 21.99
N GLU A 59 -41.87 0.46 21.33
CA GLU A 59 -40.47 0.06 21.26
C GLU A 59 -39.65 1.11 20.51
N LEU A 60 -40.16 1.57 19.36
CA LEU A 60 -39.52 2.64 18.56
C LEU A 60 -39.41 3.93 19.37
N LEU A 61 -40.52 4.36 19.99
CA LEU A 61 -40.56 5.58 20.80
C LEU A 61 -39.56 5.50 21.97
N SER A 62 -39.54 4.37 22.69
CA SER A 62 -38.58 4.14 23.78
C SER A 62 -37.12 4.23 23.29
N LYS A 63 -36.79 3.61 22.18
CA LYS A 63 -35.44 3.68 21.59
C LYS A 63 -35.07 5.09 21.16
N VAL A 64 -35.98 5.81 20.53
CA VAL A 64 -35.77 7.21 20.13
C VAL A 64 -35.53 8.08 21.36
N LEU A 65 -36.36 7.95 22.40
CA LEU A 65 -36.19 8.72 23.63
C LEU A 65 -34.89 8.45 24.35
N VAL A 66 -34.50 7.16 24.47
CA VAL A 66 -33.23 6.78 25.10
C VAL A 66 -32.04 7.28 24.28
N THR A 67 -32.11 7.16 22.96
CA THR A 67 -31.05 7.68 22.07
C THR A 67 -30.95 9.21 22.20
N PHE A 68 -32.07 9.89 22.17
CA PHE A 68 -32.10 11.35 22.36
C PHE A 68 -31.53 11.77 23.72
N ALA A 69 -31.97 11.14 24.80
CA ALA A 69 -31.46 11.41 26.14
C ALA A 69 -29.94 11.17 26.22
N SER A 70 -29.44 10.08 25.61
CA SER A 70 -28.00 9.77 25.54
C SER A 70 -27.24 10.86 24.79
N VAL A 71 -27.76 11.33 23.66
CA VAL A 71 -27.14 12.42 22.86
C VAL A 71 -27.09 13.70 23.66
N VAL A 72 -28.17 14.04 24.38
CA VAL A 72 -28.22 15.22 25.23
C VAL A 72 -27.19 15.15 26.37
N VAL A 73 -27.10 14.01 27.04
CA VAL A 73 -26.08 13.79 28.10
C VAL A 73 -24.65 13.90 27.54
N ILE A 74 -24.35 13.20 26.44
CA ILE A 74 -23.04 13.26 25.80
C ILE A 74 -22.72 14.69 25.35
N GLY A 75 -23.68 15.37 24.71
CA GLY A 75 -23.53 16.75 24.28
C GLY A 75 -23.31 17.70 25.46
N GLY A 76 -24.05 17.53 26.57
CA GLY A 76 -23.87 18.32 27.79
C GLY A 76 -22.46 18.14 28.39
N VAL A 77 -22.00 16.89 28.52
CA VAL A 77 -20.64 16.61 28.99
C VAL A 77 -19.58 17.19 28.04
N ALA A 78 -19.81 17.11 26.75
CA ALA A 78 -18.89 17.66 25.74
C ALA A 78 -18.85 19.21 25.81
N LEU A 79 -19.97 19.89 26.05
CA LEU A 79 -20.03 21.35 26.20
C LEU A 79 -19.32 21.80 27.48
N ILE A 80 -19.56 21.12 28.62
CA ILE A 80 -18.93 21.46 29.90
C ILE A 80 -17.40 21.32 29.77
N ASN A 81 -16.92 20.30 29.07
CA ASN A 81 -15.49 20.02 28.90
C ASN A 81 -14.93 20.46 27.54
N TYR A 82 -15.60 21.39 26.85
CA TYR A 82 -15.29 21.75 25.46
C TYR A 82 -13.82 22.10 25.23
N GLN A 83 -13.19 22.88 26.08
CA GLN A 83 -11.79 23.28 25.94
C GLN A 83 -10.84 22.09 26.02
N GLY A 84 -11.04 21.22 27.01
CA GLY A 84 -10.23 20.01 27.18
C GLY A 84 -10.40 19.02 26.03
N LEU A 85 -11.64 18.74 25.64
CA LEU A 85 -11.96 17.82 24.55
C LEU A 85 -11.48 18.36 23.20
N SER A 86 -11.68 19.66 22.92
CA SER A 86 -11.21 20.29 21.68
C SER A 86 -9.68 20.23 21.56
N SER A 87 -8.97 20.54 22.66
CA SER A 87 -7.51 20.43 22.70
C SER A 87 -7.05 18.98 22.51
N LEU A 88 -7.69 18.03 23.20
CA LEU A 88 -7.38 16.61 23.12
C LEU A 88 -7.54 16.07 21.68
N PHE A 89 -8.68 16.29 21.05
CA PHE A 89 -8.95 15.81 19.69
C PHE A 89 -8.16 16.55 18.60
N ARG A 90 -7.70 17.76 18.86
CA ARG A 90 -6.82 18.50 17.97
C ARG A 90 -5.39 17.99 18.03
N ASN A 91 -4.89 17.68 19.23
CA ASN A 91 -3.54 17.23 19.43
C ASN A 91 -3.37 15.71 19.25
N HIS A 92 -4.45 14.94 19.36
CA HIS A 92 -4.48 13.47 19.30
C HIS A 92 -5.54 13.00 18.30
N HIS A 93 -5.24 13.14 17.01
CA HIS A 93 -6.15 12.72 15.94
C HIS A 93 -6.47 11.23 15.96
N GLU A 94 -5.53 10.43 16.43
CA GLU A 94 -5.63 8.97 16.57
C GLU A 94 -6.76 8.53 17.51
N LEU A 95 -7.13 9.33 18.50
CA LEU A 95 -8.20 9.00 19.44
C LEU A 95 -9.56 8.79 18.77
N ARG A 96 -9.83 9.55 17.70
CA ARG A 96 -11.06 9.36 16.91
C ARG A 96 -11.14 8.00 16.23
N LEU A 97 -9.97 7.45 15.87
CA LEU A 97 -9.87 6.14 15.23
C LEU A 97 -9.92 4.99 16.24
N MET A 98 -9.84 5.27 17.55
CA MET A 98 -9.96 4.26 18.60
C MET A 98 -11.41 4.01 19.06
N VAL A 99 -12.34 4.89 18.72
CA VAL A 99 -13.73 4.77 19.15
C VAL A 99 -14.51 3.88 18.19
N VAL A 100 -14.89 2.70 18.65
CA VAL A 100 -15.70 1.70 17.92
C VAL A 100 -17.20 1.95 18.25
N PRO A 101 -18.10 1.92 17.27
CA PRO A 101 -17.96 1.62 15.84
C PRO A 101 -17.74 2.85 14.95
N SER A 102 -17.65 4.05 15.51
CA SER A 102 -17.59 5.30 14.72
C SER A 102 -16.36 5.39 13.81
N ASN A 103 -15.23 4.77 14.20
CA ASN A 103 -14.05 4.67 13.36
C ASN A 103 -14.32 3.92 12.05
N TYR A 104 -15.02 2.78 12.09
CA TYR A 104 -15.37 2.00 10.88
C TYR A 104 -16.30 2.81 9.96
N LEU A 105 -17.31 3.48 10.53
CA LEU A 105 -18.23 4.31 9.77
C LEU A 105 -17.51 5.50 9.13
N GLY A 106 -16.65 6.16 9.91
CA GLY A 106 -15.82 7.27 9.42
C GLY A 106 -14.83 6.85 8.33
N ALA A 107 -14.15 5.72 8.53
CA ALA A 107 -13.22 5.16 7.55
C ALA A 107 -13.95 4.79 6.25
N SER A 108 -15.10 4.11 6.35
CA SER A 108 -15.92 3.74 5.18
C SER A 108 -16.42 4.97 4.42
N ALA A 109 -16.93 5.97 5.11
CA ALA A 109 -17.38 7.21 4.50
C ALA A 109 -16.22 7.98 3.84
N GLY A 110 -15.04 8.01 4.47
CA GLY A 110 -13.82 8.60 3.93
C GLY A 110 -13.38 7.92 2.65
N TYR A 111 -13.28 6.60 2.67
CA TYR A 111 -12.92 5.79 1.52
C TYR A 111 -13.88 5.96 0.34
N LEU A 112 -15.20 5.89 0.60
CA LEU A 112 -16.22 6.10 -0.44
C LEU A 112 -16.16 7.51 -1.03
N ARG A 113 -15.97 8.53 -0.20
CA ARG A 113 -15.82 9.92 -0.66
C ARG A 113 -14.61 10.08 -1.56
N GLU A 114 -13.49 9.47 -1.22
CA GLU A 114 -12.28 9.49 -2.02
C GLU A 114 -12.49 8.80 -3.38
N GLN A 115 -13.16 7.64 -3.40
CA GLN A 115 -13.48 6.92 -4.64
C GLN A 115 -14.40 7.75 -5.55
N VAL A 116 -15.46 8.35 -5.00
CA VAL A 116 -16.38 9.21 -5.75
C VAL A 116 -15.65 10.46 -6.27
N ALA A 117 -14.86 11.11 -5.44
CA ALA A 117 -14.10 12.31 -5.84
C ALA A 117 -13.12 11.97 -6.98
N SER A 118 -12.37 10.86 -6.85
CA SER A 118 -11.45 10.41 -7.90
C SER A 118 -12.17 10.09 -9.21
N ALA A 119 -13.34 9.44 -9.16
CA ALA A 119 -14.10 9.08 -10.36
C ALA A 119 -14.63 10.28 -11.17
N HIS A 120 -14.75 11.46 -10.55
CA HIS A 120 -15.24 12.67 -11.19
C HIS A 120 -14.11 13.65 -11.60
N GLN A 121 -12.86 13.35 -11.29
CA GLN A 121 -11.74 14.17 -11.72
C GLN A 121 -11.39 13.86 -13.19
N PRO A 122 -11.20 14.89 -14.03
CA PRO A 122 -10.72 14.69 -15.39
C PRO A 122 -9.29 14.14 -15.35
N PHE A 123 -8.96 13.28 -16.30
CA PHE A 123 -7.60 12.78 -16.45
C PHE A 123 -6.71 13.88 -17.04
N VAL A 124 -5.56 14.13 -16.42
CA VAL A 124 -4.61 15.18 -16.81
C VAL A 124 -3.38 14.53 -17.44
N LYS A 125 -3.05 14.93 -18.64
CA LYS A 125 -1.83 14.53 -19.32
C LYS A 125 -0.67 15.44 -18.93
N LEU A 126 0.53 14.87 -18.83
CA LEU A 126 1.74 15.56 -18.44
C LEU A 126 2.86 15.30 -19.45
N GLY A 127 3.61 16.38 -19.78
CA GLY A 127 4.83 16.27 -20.58
C GLY A 127 4.60 15.69 -21.98
N GLU A 128 3.47 15.96 -22.63
CA GLU A 128 3.22 15.57 -24.04
C GLU A 128 4.26 16.17 -25.00
N ASP A 129 4.94 17.23 -24.59
CA ASP A 129 6.04 17.89 -25.32
C ASP A 129 7.43 17.32 -24.95
N ALA A 130 7.51 16.33 -24.07
CA ALA A 130 8.78 15.73 -23.66
C ALA A 130 9.57 15.19 -24.86
N ARG A 131 10.85 15.49 -24.90
CA ARG A 131 11.77 15.07 -25.96
C ARG A 131 13.10 14.64 -25.36
N ARG A 132 13.73 13.66 -25.99
CA ARG A 132 15.09 13.27 -25.62
C ARG A 132 16.08 14.36 -26.00
N ASN A 133 17.07 14.58 -25.15
CA ASN A 133 18.16 15.51 -25.46
C ASN A 133 18.87 15.08 -26.77
N PRO A 134 19.10 15.99 -27.72
CA PRO A 134 19.79 15.67 -28.96
C PRO A 134 21.18 15.06 -28.76
N ALA A 135 21.92 15.49 -27.74
CA ALA A 135 23.23 14.91 -27.41
C ALA A 135 23.12 13.43 -27.06
N TRP A 136 22.03 13.01 -26.38
CA TRP A 136 21.76 11.62 -26.06
C TRP A 136 21.43 10.80 -27.31
N GLN A 137 20.67 11.36 -28.23
CA GLN A 137 20.35 10.72 -29.51
C GLN A 137 21.58 10.52 -30.40
N ALA A 138 22.55 11.45 -30.36
CA ALA A 138 23.76 11.41 -31.16
C ALA A 138 24.74 10.27 -30.79
N HIS A 139 24.61 9.65 -29.62
CA HIS A 139 25.50 8.58 -29.18
C HIS A 139 25.34 7.28 -29.97
N GLY A 140 24.27 7.13 -30.75
CA GLY A 140 24.03 5.94 -31.60
C GLY A 140 23.91 4.62 -30.90
N ARG A 141 23.99 4.61 -29.56
CA ARG A 141 23.83 3.43 -28.70
C ARG A 141 22.49 3.47 -28.00
N LYS A 142 21.86 2.31 -27.85
CA LYS A 142 20.66 2.13 -27.05
C LYS A 142 21.04 2.09 -25.59
N SER A 143 20.21 2.66 -24.74
CA SER A 143 20.38 2.65 -23.29
C SER A 143 19.31 1.79 -22.64
N LEU A 144 19.71 1.07 -21.60
CA LEU A 144 18.80 0.41 -20.68
C LEU A 144 18.99 1.05 -19.31
N THR A 145 17.89 1.60 -18.78
CA THR A 145 17.83 2.02 -17.38
C THR A 145 16.96 1.04 -16.61
N VAL A 146 17.52 0.41 -15.58
CA VAL A 146 16.79 -0.51 -14.71
C VAL A 146 16.45 0.21 -13.41
N LEU A 147 15.16 0.29 -13.10
CA LEU A 147 14.65 0.83 -11.84
C LEU A 147 14.14 -0.35 -10.99
N VAL A 148 14.81 -0.63 -9.88
CA VAL A 148 14.36 -1.66 -8.94
C VAL A 148 13.53 -1.01 -7.86
N VAL A 149 12.23 -1.31 -7.85
CA VAL A 149 11.29 -0.85 -6.82
C VAL A 149 11.21 -1.91 -5.74
N GLY A 150 11.86 -1.64 -4.59
CA GLY A 150 11.86 -2.50 -3.43
C GLY A 150 10.56 -2.38 -2.63
N GLU A 151 10.28 -3.40 -1.83
CA GLU A 151 9.12 -3.46 -0.93
C GLU A 151 9.59 -3.68 0.51
N SER A 152 9.03 -2.89 1.45
CA SER A 152 9.27 -2.99 2.91
C SER A 152 10.75 -2.93 3.30
N ALA A 153 11.60 -2.30 2.50
CA ALA A 153 13.03 -2.13 2.75
C ALA A 153 13.28 -0.84 3.54
N ARG A 154 13.80 -0.97 4.77
CA ARG A 154 14.08 0.16 5.66
C ARG A 154 15.55 0.54 5.58
N ALA A 155 15.85 1.84 5.36
CA ALA A 155 17.22 2.36 5.35
C ALA A 155 18.01 1.97 6.61
N GLU A 156 17.35 1.99 7.78
CA GLU A 156 17.94 1.59 9.06
C GLU A 156 18.48 0.15 9.09
N ASN A 157 18.07 -0.72 8.16
CA ASN A 157 18.51 -2.10 8.09
C ASN A 157 19.49 -2.38 6.95
N PHE A 158 19.98 -1.34 6.27
CA PHE A 158 21.00 -1.45 5.22
C PHE A 158 22.41 -1.23 5.78
N GLY A 159 23.29 -2.23 5.63
CA GLY A 159 24.70 -2.14 6.05
C GLY A 159 25.44 -0.97 5.42
N ILE A 160 25.22 -0.69 4.12
CA ILE A 160 25.78 0.46 3.41
C ILE A 160 25.33 1.83 3.95
N LEU A 161 24.26 1.86 4.74
CA LEU A 161 23.73 3.07 5.39
C LEU A 161 24.05 3.12 6.90
N GLY A 162 24.92 2.23 7.38
CA GLY A 162 25.40 2.26 8.77
C GLY A 162 24.74 1.28 9.72
N TYR A 163 23.93 0.33 9.21
CA TYR A 163 23.41 -0.75 10.06
C TYR A 163 24.54 -1.64 10.56
N SER A 164 24.49 -2.04 11.84
CA SER A 164 25.56 -2.79 12.51
C SER A 164 25.77 -4.22 11.99
N ARG A 165 24.77 -4.78 11.30
CA ARG A 165 24.85 -6.09 10.67
C ARG A 165 25.14 -5.92 9.18
N ASP A 166 25.93 -6.83 8.61
CA ASP A 166 26.25 -6.86 7.17
C ASP A 166 25.07 -7.43 6.37
N THR A 167 24.07 -6.59 6.12
CA THR A 167 22.85 -6.94 5.35
C THR A 167 22.96 -6.65 3.87
N THR A 168 24.01 -5.95 3.44
CA THR A 168 24.22 -5.56 2.03
C THR A 168 25.63 -5.88 1.53
N PRO A 169 26.13 -7.14 1.74
CA PRO A 169 27.54 -7.48 1.50
C PRO A 169 27.94 -7.43 0.02
N GLN A 170 26.99 -7.56 -0.89
CA GLN A 170 27.25 -7.44 -2.33
C GLN A 170 27.29 -5.99 -2.76
N LEU A 171 26.27 -5.20 -2.37
CA LEU A 171 26.21 -3.78 -2.71
C LEU A 171 27.41 -2.99 -2.20
N SER A 172 27.94 -3.36 -1.03
CA SER A 172 29.13 -2.68 -0.46
C SER A 172 30.40 -2.86 -1.27
N LYS A 173 30.43 -3.79 -2.23
CA LYS A 173 31.58 -4.08 -3.10
C LYS A 173 31.42 -3.47 -4.49
N GLU A 174 30.27 -2.89 -4.79
CA GLU A 174 30.02 -2.34 -6.13
C GLU A 174 30.74 -1.00 -6.31
N ASP A 175 31.57 -0.93 -7.34
CA ASP A 175 32.24 0.30 -7.76
C ASP A 175 31.22 1.28 -8.33
N GLY A 176 31.31 2.55 -7.90
CA GLY A 176 30.39 3.60 -8.37
C GLY A 176 29.03 3.63 -7.68
N LEU A 177 28.84 2.86 -6.62
CA LEU A 177 27.62 2.92 -5.81
C LEU A 177 27.44 4.31 -5.19
N ILE A 178 26.27 4.90 -5.40
CA ILE A 178 25.83 6.14 -4.75
C ILE A 178 24.71 5.81 -3.78
N ALA A 179 24.95 5.94 -2.48
CA ALA A 179 23.95 5.70 -1.44
C ALA A 179 23.40 7.03 -0.90
N TYR A 180 22.09 7.21 -1.05
CA TYR A 180 21.39 8.37 -0.49
C TYR A 180 20.98 8.09 0.95
N THR A 181 21.37 8.98 1.87
CA THR A 181 21.16 8.81 3.31
C THR A 181 19.88 9.45 3.83
N ASP A 182 19.24 10.32 3.05
CA ASP A 182 18.03 11.06 3.44
C ASP A 182 16.92 10.89 2.39
N VAL A 183 16.39 9.67 2.32
CA VAL A 183 15.26 9.33 1.43
C VAL A 183 14.06 8.92 2.26
N HIS A 184 12.93 9.55 2.02
CA HIS A 184 11.69 9.29 2.73
C HIS A 184 10.57 8.86 1.78
N SER A 185 9.89 7.77 2.12
CA SER A 185 8.67 7.37 1.44
C SER A 185 7.52 8.36 1.71
N CYS A 186 6.58 8.46 0.79
CA CYS A 186 5.32 9.20 1.00
C CYS A 186 4.41 8.54 2.02
N GLY A 187 4.55 7.23 2.21
CA GLY A 187 3.76 6.44 3.15
C GLY A 187 4.33 5.04 3.32
N THR A 188 3.76 4.29 4.25
CA THR A 188 4.14 2.91 4.57
C THR A 188 3.36 1.88 3.76
N GLU A 189 2.41 2.32 2.94
CA GLU A 189 1.54 1.48 2.12
C GLU A 189 2.02 1.51 0.68
N THR A 190 2.12 0.37 0.02
CA THR A 190 2.48 0.25 -1.41
C THR A 190 1.56 1.09 -2.29
N ALA A 191 0.26 1.12 -1.96
CA ALA A 191 -0.76 1.92 -2.64
C ALA A 191 -0.54 3.45 -2.57
N VAL A 192 0.31 3.91 -1.68
CA VAL A 192 0.71 5.32 -1.54
C VAL A 192 2.13 5.55 -2.03
N SER A 193 3.07 4.70 -1.58
CA SER A 193 4.49 4.89 -1.85
C SER A 193 4.84 4.73 -3.33
N VAL A 194 4.32 3.73 -4.00
CA VAL A 194 4.65 3.46 -5.40
C VAL A 194 4.09 4.55 -6.34
N PRO A 195 2.79 4.89 -6.32
CA PRO A 195 2.29 5.98 -7.16
C PRO A 195 2.96 7.34 -6.85
N CYS A 196 3.31 7.60 -5.59
CA CYS A 196 4.01 8.82 -5.22
C CYS A 196 5.42 8.90 -5.82
N MET A 197 6.15 7.79 -5.85
CA MET A 197 7.50 7.70 -6.42
C MET A 197 7.56 8.14 -7.90
N PHE A 198 6.49 7.85 -8.63
CA PHE A 198 6.39 8.12 -10.07
C PHE A 198 5.51 9.33 -10.42
N SER A 199 4.90 10.00 -9.42
CA SER A 199 4.13 11.22 -9.63
C SER A 199 5.02 12.45 -9.76
N ASN A 200 4.47 13.54 -10.30
CA ASN A 200 5.12 14.85 -10.31
C ASN A 200 4.99 15.61 -8.97
N MET A 201 4.23 15.05 -8.02
CA MET A 201 3.98 15.65 -6.72
C MET A 201 5.10 15.34 -5.74
N GLY A 202 5.48 16.31 -4.94
CA GLY A 202 6.35 16.08 -3.78
C GLY A 202 5.60 15.36 -2.64
N ARG A 203 6.36 14.72 -1.74
CA ARG A 203 5.82 13.99 -0.59
C ARG A 203 4.80 14.77 0.23
N LYS A 204 4.99 16.09 0.40
CA LYS A 204 4.11 16.96 1.21
C LYS A 204 2.78 17.24 0.52
N ASP A 205 2.77 17.27 -0.80
CA ASP A 205 1.63 17.66 -1.62
C ASP A 205 0.97 16.46 -2.30
N TYR A 206 1.45 15.25 -2.01
CA TYR A 206 0.95 14.03 -2.62
C TYR A 206 -0.53 13.80 -2.29
N SER A 207 -1.31 13.56 -3.33
CA SER A 207 -2.72 13.19 -3.29
C SER A 207 -2.96 11.93 -4.11
N ALA A 208 -3.42 10.86 -3.48
CA ALA A 208 -3.70 9.60 -4.17
C ALA A 208 -4.81 9.73 -5.24
N SER A 209 -5.80 10.59 -5.02
CA SER A 209 -6.85 10.87 -6.01
C SER A 209 -6.31 11.61 -7.22
N THR A 210 -5.39 12.56 -7.03
CA THR A 210 -4.71 13.26 -8.12
C THR A 210 -3.80 12.33 -8.89
N ALA A 211 -2.94 11.57 -8.20
CA ALA A 211 -2.02 10.61 -8.85
C ALA A 211 -2.74 9.57 -9.71
N LYS A 212 -3.95 9.17 -9.32
CA LYS A 212 -4.78 8.24 -10.11
C LYS A 212 -5.32 8.87 -11.40
N ASN A 213 -5.53 10.19 -11.40
CA ASN A 213 -6.15 10.92 -12.51
C ASN A 213 -5.15 11.79 -13.28
N GLU A 214 -3.86 11.52 -13.15
CA GLU A 214 -2.80 12.29 -13.78
C GLU A 214 -1.70 11.35 -14.29
N GLU A 215 -1.05 11.73 -15.40
CA GLU A 215 0.12 11.03 -15.89
C GLU A 215 1.30 11.19 -14.93
N GLY A 216 2.20 10.21 -14.92
CA GLY A 216 3.41 10.23 -14.12
C GLY A 216 4.68 10.10 -14.93
N LEU A 217 5.80 9.89 -14.24
CA LEU A 217 7.13 9.77 -14.86
C LEU A 217 7.16 8.76 -16.02
N LEU A 218 6.50 7.61 -15.87
CA LEU A 218 6.54 6.55 -16.89
C LEU A 218 5.84 6.97 -18.17
N ASP A 219 4.76 7.75 -18.06
CA ASP A 219 4.04 8.30 -19.22
C ASP A 219 4.89 9.35 -19.94
N VAL A 220 5.53 10.25 -19.18
CA VAL A 220 6.43 11.29 -19.73
C VAL A 220 7.62 10.67 -20.48
N LEU A 221 8.21 9.60 -19.94
CA LEU A 221 9.26 8.85 -20.62
C LEU A 221 8.76 8.26 -21.95
N LYS A 222 7.55 7.72 -21.96
CA LYS A 222 6.92 7.21 -23.17
C LYS A 222 6.65 8.31 -24.19
N HIS A 223 6.20 9.50 -23.77
CA HIS A 223 6.06 10.68 -24.64
C HIS A 223 7.41 11.09 -25.26
N ALA A 224 8.50 10.95 -24.52
CA ALA A 224 9.85 11.19 -25.04
C ALA A 224 10.36 10.10 -26.01
N GLY A 225 9.54 9.08 -26.32
CA GLY A 225 9.90 8.00 -27.23
C GLY A 225 10.83 6.94 -26.62
N ILE A 226 10.83 6.82 -25.28
CA ILE A 226 11.52 5.77 -24.54
C ILE A 226 10.53 4.62 -24.33
N ASP A 227 10.97 3.39 -24.55
CA ASP A 227 10.16 2.22 -24.24
C ASP A 227 10.13 2.00 -22.73
N VAL A 228 8.95 1.75 -22.17
CA VAL A 228 8.80 1.59 -20.73
C VAL A 228 8.10 0.28 -20.44
N ILE A 229 8.77 -0.58 -19.66
CA ILE A 229 8.28 -1.88 -19.30
C ILE A 229 8.28 -2.00 -17.78
N TRP A 230 7.14 -2.39 -17.23
CA TRP A 230 6.97 -2.73 -15.82
C TRP A 230 6.90 -4.24 -15.67
N ARG A 231 7.89 -4.83 -15.00
CA ARG A 231 7.92 -6.24 -14.66
C ARG A 231 7.58 -6.41 -13.18
N ASP A 232 6.48 -7.10 -12.91
CA ASP A 232 5.84 -7.16 -11.59
C ASP A 232 5.95 -8.55 -10.95
N ASN A 233 6.47 -8.61 -9.73
CA ASN A 233 6.42 -9.79 -8.85
C ASN A 233 5.62 -9.50 -7.57
N GLN A 234 4.84 -8.42 -7.58
CA GLN A 234 4.05 -7.94 -6.47
C GLN A 234 2.54 -8.04 -6.79
N SER A 235 1.68 -7.47 -5.98
CA SER A 235 0.23 -7.39 -6.19
C SER A 235 -0.19 -6.24 -7.13
N GLY A 236 0.58 -6.00 -8.20
CA GLY A 236 0.35 -4.96 -9.21
C GLY A 236 0.96 -3.59 -8.86
N CYS A 237 0.99 -2.73 -9.86
CA CYS A 237 1.67 -1.42 -9.81
C CYS A 237 0.83 -0.28 -9.20
N LYS A 238 -0.32 -0.56 -8.65
CA LYS A 238 -1.22 0.42 -7.99
C LYS A 238 -1.61 1.60 -8.90
N GLY A 239 -1.80 1.34 -10.20
CA GLY A 239 -2.16 2.32 -11.20
C GLY A 239 -0.98 2.99 -11.93
N THR A 240 0.23 2.86 -11.42
CA THR A 240 1.43 3.53 -11.97
C THR A 240 1.80 3.04 -13.37
N CYS A 241 1.55 1.77 -13.68
CA CYS A 241 1.91 1.14 -14.95
C CYS A 241 0.72 0.94 -15.91
N ASP A 242 -0.43 1.51 -15.65
CA ASP A 242 -1.66 1.25 -16.43
C ASP A 242 -1.53 1.61 -17.91
N ARG A 243 -0.60 2.48 -18.26
CA ARG A 243 -0.40 3.00 -19.62
C ARG A 243 0.93 2.60 -20.25
N VAL A 244 1.69 1.71 -19.61
CA VAL A 244 2.95 1.15 -20.11
C VAL A 244 2.85 -0.37 -20.27
N THR A 245 3.88 -1.01 -20.80
CA THR A 245 3.89 -2.47 -20.99
C THR A 245 4.04 -3.15 -19.62
N LEU A 246 3.05 -3.94 -19.23
CA LEU A 246 3.09 -4.74 -18.00
C LEU A 246 3.48 -6.19 -18.30
N GLN A 247 4.46 -6.71 -17.57
CA GLN A 247 4.85 -8.11 -17.52
C GLN A 247 4.66 -8.64 -16.10
N ASP A 248 3.54 -9.30 -15.84
CA ASP A 248 3.29 -9.96 -14.56
C ASP A 248 4.02 -11.30 -14.53
N VAL A 249 5.08 -11.38 -13.75
CA VAL A 249 5.90 -12.60 -13.56
C VAL A 249 5.51 -13.40 -12.32
N SER A 250 4.64 -12.87 -11.47
CA SER A 250 4.14 -13.56 -10.27
C SER A 250 3.38 -14.85 -10.60
N ASN A 251 2.83 -14.92 -11.82
CA ASN A 251 2.09 -16.07 -12.34
C ASN A 251 2.97 -17.10 -13.06
N LEU A 252 4.26 -16.84 -13.23
CA LEU A 252 5.20 -17.83 -13.77
C LEU A 252 5.40 -18.92 -12.74
N LYS A 253 5.04 -20.15 -13.12
CA LYS A 253 5.11 -21.32 -12.22
C LYS A 253 6.49 -21.98 -12.31
N ASP A 254 7.55 -21.28 -11.96
CA ASP A 254 8.89 -21.86 -11.86
C ASP A 254 9.03 -22.62 -10.54
N PRO A 255 9.17 -23.95 -10.54
CA PRO A 255 9.24 -24.75 -9.30
C PRO A 255 10.47 -24.43 -8.45
N ALA A 256 11.54 -23.87 -9.04
CA ALA A 256 12.76 -23.50 -8.32
C ALA A 256 12.63 -22.18 -7.57
N LEU A 257 11.79 -21.29 -8.09
CA LEU A 257 11.65 -19.91 -7.57
C LEU A 257 10.30 -19.66 -6.89
N CYS A 258 9.29 -20.48 -7.19
CA CYS A 258 7.92 -20.24 -6.74
C CYS A 258 7.43 -21.33 -5.80
N ALA A 259 6.80 -20.95 -4.69
CA ALA A 259 6.13 -21.83 -3.74
C ALA A 259 4.83 -21.17 -3.24
N ASN A 260 3.77 -21.96 -3.07
CA ASN A 260 2.49 -21.50 -2.51
C ASN A 260 1.90 -20.26 -3.22
N SER A 261 2.00 -20.18 -4.54
CA SER A 261 1.53 -19.06 -5.37
C SER A 261 2.32 -17.75 -5.20
N GLU A 262 3.51 -17.79 -4.61
CA GLU A 262 4.42 -16.65 -4.53
C GLU A 262 5.79 -17.04 -5.07
N CYS A 263 6.45 -16.11 -5.73
CA CYS A 263 7.79 -16.31 -6.29
C CYS A 263 8.81 -15.40 -5.60
N ARG A 264 10.03 -15.91 -5.45
CA ARG A 264 11.15 -15.06 -5.03
C ARG A 264 11.52 -14.07 -6.13
N ASP A 265 12.14 -12.95 -5.77
CA ASP A 265 12.38 -11.84 -6.70
C ASP A 265 13.38 -12.17 -7.82
N GLU A 266 14.12 -13.26 -7.71
CA GLU A 266 14.95 -13.77 -8.82
C GLU A 266 14.12 -14.07 -10.08
N ILE A 267 12.80 -14.29 -9.95
CA ILE A 267 11.87 -14.47 -11.08
C ILE A 267 11.86 -13.25 -12.00
N LEU A 268 12.10 -12.04 -11.46
CA LEU A 268 12.21 -10.82 -12.23
C LEU A 268 13.37 -10.82 -13.24
N LEU A 269 14.37 -11.66 -13.01
CA LEU A 269 15.54 -11.78 -13.87
C LEU A 269 15.39 -12.85 -14.96
N GLN A 270 14.29 -13.60 -14.95
CA GLN A 270 14.06 -14.68 -15.93
C GLN A 270 13.98 -14.11 -17.35
N GLY A 271 14.81 -14.63 -18.26
CA GLY A 271 14.88 -14.17 -19.65
C GLY A 271 15.44 -12.74 -19.82
N LEU A 272 15.98 -12.12 -18.77
CA LEU A 272 16.48 -10.74 -18.82
C LEU A 272 17.65 -10.58 -19.78
N GLN A 273 18.58 -11.54 -19.86
CA GLN A 273 19.70 -11.48 -20.79
C GLN A 273 19.22 -11.44 -22.25
N HIS A 274 18.31 -12.35 -22.61
CA HIS A 274 17.73 -12.35 -23.95
C HIS A 274 16.98 -11.03 -24.26
N PHE A 275 16.26 -10.49 -23.29
CA PHE A 275 15.61 -9.18 -23.41
C PHE A 275 16.63 -8.08 -23.70
N ILE A 276 17.75 -8.03 -22.97
CA ILE A 276 18.83 -7.05 -23.17
C ILE A 276 19.43 -7.17 -24.56
N ASP A 277 19.70 -8.39 -25.01
CA ASP A 277 20.33 -8.67 -26.30
C ASP A 277 19.42 -8.27 -27.49
N THR A 278 18.11 -8.25 -27.28
CA THR A 278 17.10 -7.96 -28.30
C THR A 278 16.57 -6.52 -28.26
N LEU A 279 17.09 -5.66 -27.37
CA LEU A 279 16.67 -4.28 -27.29
C LEU A 279 16.87 -3.51 -28.62
N ASP A 280 15.83 -2.88 -29.09
CA ASP A 280 15.83 -2.08 -30.31
C ASP A 280 15.68 -0.57 -30.07
N LYS A 281 15.32 -0.14 -28.86
CA LYS A 281 15.12 1.25 -28.43
C LYS A 281 15.74 1.52 -27.07
N ASP A 282 15.88 2.81 -26.74
CA ASP A 282 16.13 3.22 -25.36
C ASP A 282 14.97 2.75 -24.48
N THR A 283 15.31 2.06 -23.42
CA THR A 283 14.30 1.36 -22.59
C THR A 283 14.51 1.67 -21.11
N VAL A 284 13.40 1.88 -20.41
CA VAL A 284 13.32 1.87 -18.96
C VAL A 284 12.60 0.61 -18.53
N LEU A 285 13.28 -0.25 -17.80
CA LEU A 285 12.74 -1.47 -17.22
C LEU A 285 12.55 -1.28 -15.72
N VAL A 286 11.32 -1.31 -15.26
CA VAL A 286 10.99 -1.29 -13.83
C VAL A 286 10.85 -2.73 -13.35
N LEU A 287 11.62 -3.11 -12.33
CA LEU A 287 11.54 -4.38 -11.63
C LEU A 287 10.88 -4.15 -10.27
N HIS A 288 9.61 -4.52 -10.15
CA HIS A 288 8.84 -4.35 -8.93
C HIS A 288 8.90 -5.63 -8.09
N GLN A 289 9.60 -5.56 -6.98
CA GLN A 289 9.89 -6.67 -6.11
C GLN A 289 8.73 -6.97 -5.16
N LEU A 290 8.58 -8.25 -4.82
CA LEU A 290 7.85 -8.68 -3.64
C LEU A 290 8.60 -8.28 -2.36
N GLY A 291 9.92 -8.27 -2.43
CA GLY A 291 10.83 -7.75 -1.41
C GLY A 291 10.63 -8.40 -0.05
N SER A 292 10.68 -7.56 0.98
CA SER A 292 10.46 -7.98 2.37
C SER A 292 8.99 -7.84 2.79
N HIS A 293 8.03 -8.10 1.88
CA HIS A 293 6.61 -8.02 2.21
C HIS A 293 6.23 -9.02 3.31
N GLY A 294 5.65 -8.48 4.41
CA GLY A 294 5.24 -9.28 5.58
C GLY A 294 3.93 -10.04 5.37
N PRO A 295 3.51 -10.87 6.36
CA PRO A 295 4.21 -11.12 7.62
C PRO A 295 5.30 -12.20 7.55
N GLU A 296 5.38 -12.98 6.48
CA GLU A 296 6.25 -14.16 6.39
C GLU A 296 7.59 -13.84 5.69
N TYR A 297 8.38 -12.94 6.26
CA TYR A 297 9.68 -12.47 5.73
C TYR A 297 10.64 -13.61 5.37
N PHE A 298 10.64 -14.70 6.14
CA PHE A 298 11.52 -15.86 5.95
C PHE A 298 11.28 -16.60 4.62
N LYS A 299 10.16 -16.38 3.97
CA LYS A 299 9.86 -16.95 2.65
C LYS A 299 10.48 -16.15 1.50
N ARG A 300 10.99 -14.94 1.74
CA ARG A 300 11.35 -13.96 0.72
C ARG A 300 12.78 -14.10 0.21
N TYR A 301 13.61 -14.93 0.85
CA TYR A 301 15.01 -15.14 0.46
C TYR A 301 15.39 -16.62 0.50
N PRO A 302 16.40 -17.03 -0.29
CA PRO A 302 16.94 -18.38 -0.27
C PRO A 302 17.62 -18.68 1.07
N LYS A 303 17.63 -19.94 1.46
CA LYS A 303 18.14 -20.38 2.79
C LYS A 303 19.63 -20.04 3.02
N GLU A 304 20.43 -19.96 1.96
CA GLU A 304 21.85 -19.56 2.05
C GLU A 304 22.06 -18.11 2.53
N TYR A 305 21.02 -17.28 2.48
CA TYR A 305 21.02 -15.90 2.99
C TYR A 305 20.46 -15.77 4.41
N GLU A 306 20.03 -16.87 5.01
CA GLU A 306 19.57 -16.91 6.40
C GLU A 306 20.76 -16.82 7.35
N ARG A 307 21.08 -15.62 7.81
CA ARG A 307 22.27 -15.37 8.64
C ARG A 307 21.98 -14.85 10.05
N PHE A 308 20.72 -14.49 10.36
CA PHE A 308 20.34 -13.85 11.62
C PHE A 308 19.12 -14.50 12.24
#